data_9259e54f2e18bdbc62d2a8a7bb532b04
#
_entry.id   9259e54f2e18bdbc62d2a8a7bb532b04
#
_cell.length_a   1.000
_cell.length_b   1.000
_cell.length_c   1.000
_cell.angle_alpha   90.00
_cell.angle_beta   90.00
_cell.angle_gamma   90.00
#
_symmetry.space_group_name_H-M   'P 1'
#
loop_
_entity.id
_entity.type
_entity.pdbx_description
1 polymer ?
#
loop_
_entity_poly.entity_id
_entity_poly.type
_entity_poly.pdbx_seq_one_letter_code
_entity_poly.pdbx_strand_id
1 'polypeptide(L)'
;MYNGYKRVHSIKFQSVVTPTGLIANLAGPFEGKRHDSTMLQESGLLTDLRRVAFYNGDPLCFYGDPAYPLGVHLQAPFRGNNITPQMALYNKAMSEVRIAVEMLFGNISNYFKFIDFKRQMKVNLSPVGKMYVVCALLENAQTCFYGNQVSEMFGIDPPLLNDYFAW
;
A
#
# COMPACT_ATOMS: atom_id res chain seq x y z
N MET A 1 3.08 14.67 -15.89
CA MET A 1 2.35 13.55 -15.27
C MET A 1 1.89 12.46 -16.25
N TYR A 2 2.37 12.48 -17.48
CA TYR A 2 2.02 11.48 -18.49
C TYR A 2 2.76 10.17 -18.25
N ASN A 3 2.03 9.05 -18.14
CA ASN A 3 2.61 7.71 -18.10
C ASN A 3 2.66 7.14 -19.53
N GLY A 4 3.83 7.10 -20.12
CA GLY A 4 4.02 6.65 -21.51
C GLY A 4 3.61 5.19 -21.74
N TYR A 5 3.78 4.32 -20.76
CA TYR A 5 3.39 2.91 -20.85
C TYR A 5 1.87 2.72 -20.88
N LYS A 6 1.14 3.44 -20.02
CA LYS A 6 -0.34 3.37 -19.98
C LYS A 6 -1.02 4.46 -20.83
N ARG A 7 -0.26 5.35 -21.49
CA ARG A 7 -0.73 6.47 -22.30
C ARG A 7 -1.78 7.36 -21.63
N VAL A 8 -1.68 7.52 -20.31
CA VAL A 8 -2.62 8.33 -19.49
C VAL A 8 -1.85 9.20 -18.51
N HIS A 9 -2.47 10.33 -18.15
CA HIS A 9 -2.03 11.09 -16.99
C HIS A 9 -2.45 10.36 -15.72
N SER A 10 -1.50 10.03 -14.85
CA SER A 10 -1.77 9.31 -13.62
C SER A 10 -0.93 9.85 -12.47
N ILE A 11 -1.45 9.69 -11.27
CA ILE A 11 -0.72 9.84 -10.02
C ILE A 11 -0.57 8.45 -9.38
N LYS A 12 0.48 8.28 -8.62
CA LYS A 12 0.75 7.05 -7.87
C LYS A 12 0.79 7.34 -6.39
N PHE A 13 0.38 6.35 -5.62
CA PHE A 13 0.58 6.28 -4.17
C PHE A 13 1.29 4.98 -3.83
N GLN A 14 2.12 5.03 -2.81
CA GLN A 14 2.72 3.87 -2.17
C GLN A 14 2.04 3.69 -0.83
N SER A 15 1.63 2.48 -0.48
CA SER A 15 1.04 2.20 0.83
C SER A 15 1.64 0.98 1.49
N VAL A 16 1.60 0.96 2.81
CA VAL A 16 1.80 -0.20 3.66
C VAL A 16 0.46 -0.55 4.28
N VAL A 17 0.09 -1.80 4.14
CA VAL A 17 -1.17 -2.35 4.66
C VAL A 17 -0.85 -3.35 5.75
N THR A 18 -1.59 -3.30 6.84
CA THR A 18 -1.49 -4.25 7.95
C THR A 18 -2.51 -5.39 7.81
N PRO A 19 -2.28 -6.54 8.46
CA PRO A 19 -3.24 -7.63 8.49
C PRO A 19 -4.59 -7.26 9.11
N THR A 20 -4.65 -6.20 9.91
CA THR A 20 -5.91 -5.64 10.45
C THR A 20 -6.75 -4.91 9.41
N GLY A 21 -6.28 -4.82 8.17
CA GLY A 21 -6.98 -4.12 7.09
C GLY A 21 -6.77 -2.60 7.08
N LEU A 22 -5.83 -2.07 7.86
CA LEU A 22 -5.54 -0.65 7.90
C LEU A 22 -4.39 -0.26 6.95
N ILE A 23 -4.49 0.92 6.39
CA ILE A 23 -3.39 1.60 5.69
C ILE A 23 -2.51 2.25 6.76
N ALA A 24 -1.37 1.61 7.09
CA ALA A 24 -0.43 2.10 8.10
C ALA A 24 0.50 3.22 7.59
N ASN A 25 0.76 3.24 6.29
CA ASN A 25 1.54 4.30 5.65
C ASN A 25 1.00 4.57 4.25
N LEU A 26 0.91 5.83 3.87
CA LEU A 26 0.52 6.26 2.54
C LEU A 26 1.40 7.42 2.11
N ALA A 27 2.26 7.19 1.14
CA ALA A 27 3.14 8.18 0.55
C ALA A 27 2.68 8.56 -0.87
N GLY A 28 2.69 9.84 -1.16
CA GLY A 28 2.26 10.41 -2.44
C GLY A 28 1.53 11.74 -2.25
N PRO A 29 1.00 12.32 -3.34
CA PRO A 29 0.97 11.79 -4.71
C PRO A 29 2.32 11.90 -5.43
N PHE A 30 2.69 10.86 -6.15
CA PHE A 30 3.84 10.86 -7.06
C PHE A 30 3.38 10.93 -8.50
N GLU A 31 4.25 11.44 -9.38
CA GLU A 31 3.99 11.41 -10.81
C GLU A 31 3.89 9.96 -11.33
N GLY A 32 2.93 9.67 -12.21
CA GLY A 32 2.70 8.33 -12.72
C GLY A 32 3.87 7.69 -13.47
N LYS A 33 4.84 8.49 -13.94
CA LYS A 33 6.09 8.02 -14.56
C LYS A 33 7.18 7.63 -13.56
N ARG A 34 7.02 8.00 -12.28
CA ARG A 34 8.02 7.73 -11.24
C ARG A 34 8.20 6.23 -11.04
N HIS A 35 9.44 5.77 -10.93
CA HIS A 35 9.76 4.38 -10.60
C HIS A 35 9.45 4.08 -9.13
N ASP A 36 8.97 2.87 -8.85
CA ASP A 36 8.55 2.48 -7.52
C ASP A 36 9.72 2.47 -6.51
N SER A 37 10.93 2.10 -6.97
CA SER A 37 12.15 2.22 -6.15
C SER A 37 12.48 3.66 -5.76
N THR A 38 12.25 4.62 -6.65
CA THR A 38 12.44 6.04 -6.36
C THR A 38 11.38 6.55 -5.38
N MET A 39 10.13 6.12 -5.55
CA MET A 39 9.05 6.44 -4.62
C MET A 39 9.37 5.95 -3.20
N LEU A 40 9.91 4.72 -3.07
CA LEU A 40 10.34 4.16 -1.80
C LEU A 40 11.43 5.00 -1.12
N GLN A 41 12.40 5.50 -1.88
CA GLN A 41 13.45 6.38 -1.34
C GLN A 41 12.89 7.74 -0.90
N GLU A 42 12.04 8.35 -1.73
CA GLU A 42 11.46 9.67 -1.46
C GLU A 42 10.44 9.65 -0.32
N SER A 43 9.77 8.52 -0.08
CA SER A 43 8.76 8.37 0.98
C SER A 43 9.33 8.40 2.40
N GLY A 44 10.62 8.15 2.57
CA GLY A 44 11.25 8.00 3.88
C GLY A 44 10.89 6.71 4.62
N LEU A 45 10.04 5.86 4.04
CA LEU A 45 9.52 4.63 4.67
C LEU A 45 10.63 3.74 5.24
N LEU A 46 11.72 3.52 4.48
CA LEU A 46 12.82 2.69 4.96
C LEU A 46 13.51 3.24 6.22
N THR A 47 13.55 4.55 6.37
CA THR A 47 14.10 5.20 7.57
C THR A 47 13.19 4.96 8.77
N ASP A 48 11.89 5.10 8.58
CA ASP A 48 10.91 4.83 9.63
C ASP A 48 10.91 3.36 10.03
N LEU A 49 10.95 2.43 9.07
CA LEU A 49 10.99 0.99 9.35
C LEU A 49 12.23 0.59 10.18
N ARG A 50 13.39 1.15 9.89
CA ARG A 50 14.61 0.91 10.68
C ARG A 50 14.48 1.36 12.13
N ARG A 51 13.59 2.28 12.42
CA ARG A 51 13.35 2.81 13.77
C ARG A 51 12.29 2.02 14.54
N VAL A 52 11.20 1.58 13.86
CA VAL A 52 10.01 1.06 14.54
C VAL A 52 9.66 -0.39 14.19
N ALA A 53 10.20 -0.94 13.09
CA ALA A 53 9.79 -2.26 12.61
C ALA A 53 10.56 -3.39 13.32
N PHE A 54 10.32 -3.56 14.61
CA PHE A 54 10.90 -4.63 15.42
C PHE A 54 9.83 -5.25 16.32
N TYR A 55 9.95 -6.56 16.57
CA TYR A 55 9.14 -7.27 17.54
C TYR A 55 10.07 -8.17 18.39
N ASN A 56 10.08 -7.97 19.69
CA ASN A 56 10.99 -8.65 20.63
C ASN A 56 12.48 -8.57 20.24
N GLY A 57 12.89 -7.50 19.59
CA GLY A 57 14.27 -7.31 19.08
C GLY A 57 14.52 -7.86 17.68
N ASP A 58 13.62 -8.66 17.14
CA ASP A 58 13.72 -9.18 15.78
C ASP A 58 13.15 -8.19 14.76
N PRO A 59 13.80 -7.99 13.60
CA PRO A 59 13.30 -7.09 12.58
C PRO A 59 12.05 -7.65 11.90
N LEU A 60 10.99 -6.86 11.85
CA LEU A 60 9.83 -7.13 11.04
C LEU A 60 10.11 -6.79 9.58
N CYS A 61 9.51 -7.57 8.68
CA CYS A 61 9.74 -7.45 7.25
C CYS A 61 8.43 -7.24 6.51
N PHE A 62 8.44 -6.31 5.56
CA PHE A 62 7.35 -6.07 4.63
C PHE A 62 7.63 -6.79 3.32
N TYR A 63 6.60 -7.29 2.68
CA TYR A 63 6.68 -7.88 1.36
C TYR A 63 6.19 -6.89 0.30
N GLY A 64 7.10 -6.51 -0.58
CA GLY A 64 6.87 -5.48 -1.59
C GLY A 64 6.76 -6.02 -3.01
N ASP A 65 6.51 -5.08 -3.92
CA ASP A 65 6.55 -5.33 -5.36
C ASP A 65 7.96 -5.78 -5.80
N PRO A 66 8.03 -6.62 -6.85
CA PRO A 66 9.31 -7.00 -7.42
C PRO A 66 10.25 -5.85 -7.81
N ALA A 67 9.77 -4.64 -8.00
CA ALA A 67 10.60 -3.46 -8.31
C ALA A 67 11.39 -2.91 -7.12
N TYR A 68 11.06 -3.35 -5.89
CA TYR A 68 11.74 -2.88 -4.69
C TYR A 68 13.06 -3.62 -4.43
N PRO A 69 14.07 -2.92 -3.87
CA PRO A 69 15.31 -3.56 -3.47
C PRO A 69 15.09 -4.47 -2.25
N LEU A 70 15.83 -5.57 -2.19
CA LEU A 70 15.85 -6.43 -1.01
C LEU A 70 16.57 -5.73 0.15
N GLY A 71 16.09 -5.93 1.36
CA GLY A 71 16.66 -5.36 2.58
C GLY A 71 16.15 -6.07 3.83
N VAL A 72 16.68 -5.69 5.00
CA VAL A 72 16.31 -6.28 6.30
C VAL A 72 14.80 -6.15 6.55
N HIS A 73 14.23 -5.00 6.24
CA HIS A 73 12.79 -4.71 6.45
C HIS A 73 11.96 -4.80 5.18
N LEU A 74 12.54 -5.26 4.06
CA LEU A 74 11.81 -5.31 2.79
C LEU A 74 12.22 -6.55 2.00
N GLN A 75 11.25 -7.39 1.76
CA GLN A 75 11.37 -8.59 0.94
C GLN A 75 10.66 -8.39 -0.39
N ALA A 76 11.15 -9.06 -1.42
CA ALA A 76 10.54 -9.12 -2.74
C ALA A 76 10.56 -10.57 -3.25
N PRO A 77 9.79 -10.91 -4.29
CA PRO A 77 9.81 -12.25 -4.85
C PRO A 77 11.20 -12.69 -5.31
N PHE A 78 11.52 -13.94 -5.10
CA PHE A 78 12.69 -14.57 -5.71
C PHE A 78 12.60 -14.51 -7.23
N ARG A 79 13.70 -14.17 -7.87
CA ARG A 79 13.80 -14.00 -9.33
C ARG A 79 14.96 -14.78 -9.92
N GLY A 80 14.94 -14.97 -11.23
CA GLY A 80 15.99 -15.60 -12.01
C GLY A 80 15.58 -16.97 -12.53
N ASN A 81 16.52 -17.63 -13.24
CA ASN A 81 16.26 -18.90 -13.91
C ASN A 81 16.38 -20.12 -12.97
N ASN A 82 16.92 -19.95 -11.77
CA ASN A 82 17.19 -21.02 -10.79
C ASN A 82 16.23 -20.95 -9.59
N ILE A 83 14.94 -20.70 -9.82
CA ILE A 83 13.93 -20.70 -8.77
C ILE A 83 13.66 -22.15 -8.35
N THR A 84 13.95 -22.47 -7.09
CA THR A 84 13.63 -23.78 -6.51
C THR A 84 12.12 -23.93 -6.29
N PRO A 85 11.59 -25.18 -6.19
CA PRO A 85 10.18 -25.40 -5.87
C PRO A 85 9.74 -24.70 -4.57
N GLN A 86 10.61 -24.64 -3.56
CA GLN A 86 10.35 -23.94 -2.29
C GLN A 86 10.25 -22.42 -2.48
N MET A 87 11.14 -21.81 -3.29
CA MET A 87 11.07 -20.40 -3.64
C MET A 87 9.81 -20.06 -4.44
N ALA A 88 9.40 -20.94 -5.34
CA ALA A 88 8.16 -20.77 -6.09
C ALA A 88 6.92 -20.82 -5.18
N LEU A 89 6.89 -21.75 -4.22
CA LEU A 89 5.83 -21.84 -3.22
C LEU A 89 5.77 -20.60 -2.35
N TYR A 90 6.91 -20.11 -1.87
CA TYR A 90 7.03 -18.87 -1.12
C TYR A 90 6.49 -17.68 -1.94
N ASN A 91 6.94 -17.51 -3.17
CA ASN A 91 6.47 -16.45 -4.06
C ASN A 91 4.96 -16.48 -4.25
N LYS A 92 4.37 -17.69 -4.39
CA LYS A 92 2.93 -17.85 -4.52
C LYS A 92 2.20 -17.39 -3.26
N ALA A 93 2.60 -17.90 -2.09
CA ALA A 93 1.98 -17.54 -0.82
C ALA A 93 2.07 -16.03 -0.54
N MET A 94 3.22 -15.43 -0.79
CA MET A 94 3.41 -13.99 -0.57
C MET A 94 2.67 -13.13 -1.61
N SER A 95 2.46 -13.63 -2.82
CA SER A 95 1.62 -12.93 -3.81
C SER A 95 0.15 -12.89 -3.39
N GLU A 96 -0.35 -13.95 -2.74
CA GLU A 96 -1.68 -13.99 -2.16
C GLU A 96 -1.84 -12.94 -1.04
N VAL A 97 -0.86 -12.83 -0.15
CA VAL A 97 -0.82 -11.78 0.89
C VAL A 97 -0.82 -10.38 0.30
N ARG A 98 -0.08 -10.15 -0.79
CA ARG A 98 0.03 -8.83 -1.44
C ARG A 98 -1.29 -8.33 -2.05
N ILE A 99 -2.22 -9.21 -2.36
CA ILE A 99 -3.56 -8.85 -2.84
C ILE A 99 -4.27 -7.89 -1.87
N ALA A 100 -3.97 -7.96 -0.57
CA ALA A 100 -4.52 -7.05 0.43
C ALA A 100 -4.35 -5.55 0.07
N VAL A 101 -3.20 -5.17 -0.48
CA VAL A 101 -2.95 -3.79 -0.92
C VAL A 101 -3.86 -3.40 -2.09
N GLU A 102 -4.04 -4.32 -3.03
CA GLU A 102 -4.90 -4.09 -4.21
C GLU A 102 -6.38 -3.99 -3.79
N MET A 103 -6.81 -4.81 -2.82
CA MET A 103 -8.16 -4.76 -2.25
C MET A 103 -8.45 -3.39 -1.63
N LEU A 104 -7.54 -2.85 -0.80
CA LEU A 104 -7.75 -1.56 -0.16
C LEU A 104 -7.77 -0.39 -1.17
N PHE A 105 -6.91 -0.40 -2.17
CA PHE A 105 -7.00 0.58 -3.25
C PHE A 105 -8.31 0.46 -4.04
N GLY A 106 -8.79 -0.77 -4.23
CA GLY A 106 -10.10 -1.05 -4.82
C GLY A 106 -11.23 -0.49 -3.98
N ASN A 107 -11.22 -0.69 -2.67
CA ASN A 107 -12.23 -0.18 -1.74
C ASN A 107 -12.31 1.35 -1.79
N ILE A 108 -11.17 2.05 -1.67
CA ILE A 108 -11.13 3.51 -1.78
C ILE A 108 -11.81 3.98 -3.07
N SER A 109 -11.49 3.37 -4.21
CA SER A 109 -12.08 3.73 -5.49
C SER A 109 -13.57 3.37 -5.59
N ASN A 110 -14.01 2.33 -4.89
CA ASN A 110 -15.39 1.88 -4.88
C ASN A 110 -16.29 2.71 -3.97
N TYR A 111 -15.82 3.07 -2.79
CA TYR A 111 -16.59 3.88 -1.83
C TYR A 111 -16.59 5.35 -2.20
N PHE A 112 -15.47 5.88 -2.70
CA PHE A 112 -15.31 7.29 -3.02
C PHE A 112 -15.31 7.54 -4.53
N LYS A 113 -16.42 7.28 -5.19
CA LYS A 113 -16.59 7.40 -6.66
C LYS A 113 -16.18 8.76 -7.23
N PHE A 114 -16.18 9.82 -6.42
CA PHE A 114 -15.80 11.17 -6.85
C PHE A 114 -14.31 11.32 -7.13
N ILE A 115 -13.44 10.38 -6.62
CA ILE A 115 -12.01 10.35 -6.94
C ILE A 115 -11.70 9.60 -8.24
N ASP A 116 -12.71 9.06 -8.93
CA ASP A 116 -12.50 8.43 -10.23
C ASP A 116 -12.04 9.47 -11.25
N PHE A 117 -10.77 9.38 -11.60
CA PHE A 117 -10.07 10.30 -12.47
C PHE A 117 -10.69 10.40 -13.88
N LYS A 118 -11.33 9.35 -14.35
CA LYS A 118 -11.90 9.33 -15.72
C LYS A 118 -13.15 10.17 -15.86
N ARG A 119 -13.86 10.41 -14.77
CA ARG A 119 -15.21 10.99 -14.82
C ARG A 119 -15.29 12.42 -14.34
N GLN A 120 -14.52 12.82 -13.32
CA GLN A 120 -14.81 14.08 -12.61
C GLN A 120 -13.59 14.95 -12.31
N MET A 121 -12.36 14.46 -12.47
CA MET A 121 -11.17 15.18 -12.02
C MET A 121 -10.33 15.73 -13.17
N LYS A 122 -10.10 17.03 -13.14
CA LYS A 122 -9.15 17.69 -14.04
C LYS A 122 -7.81 17.86 -13.32
N VAL A 123 -6.72 17.34 -13.91
CA VAL A 123 -5.36 17.58 -13.44
C VAL A 123 -5.13 19.10 -13.36
N ASN A 124 -4.51 19.56 -12.28
CA ASN A 124 -4.24 20.96 -11.94
C ASN A 124 -5.45 21.83 -11.52
N LEU A 125 -6.67 21.33 -11.59
CA LEU A 125 -7.86 22.07 -11.13
C LEU A 125 -8.43 21.50 -9.82
N SER A 126 -8.19 20.21 -9.54
CA SER A 126 -8.67 19.53 -8.33
C SER A 126 -7.48 19.05 -7.49
N PRO A 127 -7.52 19.18 -6.15
CA PRO A 127 -6.47 18.70 -5.26
C PRO A 127 -6.54 17.18 -5.05
N VAL A 128 -6.48 16.43 -6.16
CA VAL A 128 -6.72 14.96 -6.22
C VAL A 128 -5.89 14.20 -5.19
N GLY A 129 -4.63 14.58 -5.03
CA GLY A 129 -3.74 13.94 -4.06
C GLY A 129 -4.23 14.09 -2.62
N LYS A 130 -4.64 15.30 -2.24
CA LYS A 130 -5.18 15.56 -0.89
C LYS A 130 -6.50 14.81 -0.67
N MET A 131 -7.38 14.83 -1.66
CA MET A 131 -8.65 14.11 -1.60
C MET A 131 -8.43 12.60 -1.41
N TYR A 132 -7.46 12.03 -2.11
CA TYR A 132 -7.14 10.62 -1.98
C TYR A 132 -6.62 10.26 -0.57
N VAL A 133 -5.78 11.10 0.02
CA VAL A 133 -5.30 10.92 1.41
C VAL A 133 -6.46 10.95 2.40
N VAL A 134 -7.39 11.89 2.24
CA VAL A 134 -8.60 11.96 3.08
C VAL A 134 -9.46 10.71 2.90
N CYS A 135 -9.66 10.23 1.67
CA CYS A 135 -10.41 9.01 1.42
C CYS A 135 -9.74 7.77 2.07
N ALA A 136 -8.42 7.70 2.04
CA ALA A 136 -7.69 6.61 2.71
C ALA A 136 -7.84 6.66 4.24
N LEU A 137 -7.85 7.85 4.84
CA LEU A 137 -8.14 8.02 6.27
C LEU A 137 -9.58 7.60 6.62
N LEU A 138 -10.54 7.98 5.80
CA LEU A 138 -11.94 7.58 5.98
C LEU A 138 -12.14 6.07 5.78
N GLU A 139 -11.40 5.44 4.85
CA GLU A 139 -11.36 3.98 4.69
C GLU A 139 -10.86 3.30 5.96
N ASN A 140 -9.78 3.81 6.57
CA ASN A 140 -9.30 3.30 7.86
C ASN A 140 -10.35 3.45 8.97
N ALA A 141 -11.01 4.61 9.06
CA ALA A 141 -12.08 4.82 10.03
C ALA A 141 -13.25 3.84 9.82
N GLN A 142 -13.65 3.62 8.58
CA GLN A 142 -14.68 2.64 8.23
C GLN A 142 -14.26 1.22 8.61
N THR A 143 -13.01 0.86 8.34
CA THR A 143 -12.43 -0.43 8.73
C THR A 143 -12.46 -0.64 10.24
N CYS A 144 -12.18 0.38 11.04
CA CYS A 144 -12.28 0.31 12.50
C CYS A 144 -13.72 0.04 12.99
N PHE A 145 -14.74 0.47 12.25
CA PHE A 145 -16.13 0.23 12.63
C PHE A 145 -16.67 -1.12 12.17
N TYR A 146 -16.29 -1.57 10.98
CA TYR A 146 -16.99 -2.68 10.31
C TYR A 146 -16.06 -3.82 9.91
N GLY A 147 -14.75 -3.66 10.06
CA GLY A 147 -13.79 -4.54 9.43
C GLY A 147 -13.76 -4.36 7.90
N ASN A 148 -12.96 -5.16 7.23
CA ASN A 148 -12.92 -5.24 5.78
C ASN A 148 -12.42 -6.61 5.32
N GLN A 149 -12.43 -6.86 4.01
CA GLN A 149 -11.99 -8.14 3.43
C GLN A 149 -10.56 -8.54 3.83
N VAL A 150 -9.67 -7.57 4.10
CA VAL A 150 -8.30 -7.85 4.52
C VAL A 150 -8.28 -8.36 5.95
N SER A 151 -8.97 -7.69 6.88
CA SER A 151 -9.07 -8.15 8.28
C SER A 151 -9.71 -9.54 8.37
N GLU A 152 -10.73 -9.81 7.57
CA GLU A 152 -11.37 -11.13 7.45
C GLU A 152 -10.40 -12.18 6.90
N MET A 153 -9.65 -11.86 5.84
CA MET A 153 -8.67 -12.75 5.22
C MET A 153 -7.58 -13.22 6.19
N PHE A 154 -7.14 -12.31 7.08
CA PHE A 154 -6.13 -12.63 8.09
C PHE A 154 -6.73 -13.08 9.42
N GLY A 155 -8.05 -12.97 9.63
CA GLY A 155 -8.72 -13.29 10.90
C GLY A 155 -8.25 -12.40 12.06
N ILE A 156 -7.93 -11.13 11.78
CA ILE A 156 -7.43 -10.17 12.78
C ILE A 156 -8.34 -8.96 12.76
N ASP A 157 -9.01 -8.72 13.88
CA ASP A 157 -9.89 -7.57 14.03
C ASP A 157 -9.11 -6.25 14.00
N PRO A 158 -9.65 -5.20 13.35
CA PRO A 158 -9.09 -3.86 13.43
C PRO A 158 -9.24 -3.29 14.86
N PRO A 159 -8.40 -2.31 15.23
CA PRO A 159 -8.55 -1.62 16.51
C PRO A 159 -9.87 -0.86 16.57
N LEU A 160 -10.33 -0.53 17.78
CA LEU A 160 -11.46 0.38 17.94
C LEU A 160 -11.09 1.76 17.37
N LEU A 161 -12.09 2.48 16.87
CA LEU A 161 -11.87 3.82 16.28
C LEU A 161 -11.21 4.79 17.27
N ASN A 162 -11.60 4.73 18.55
CA ASN A 162 -11.02 5.59 19.57
C ASN A 162 -9.54 5.28 19.79
N ASP A 163 -9.13 4.01 19.71
CA ASP A 163 -7.74 3.61 19.85
C ASP A 163 -6.91 4.02 18.62
N TYR A 164 -7.52 3.93 17.44
CA TYR A 164 -6.89 4.37 16.19
C TYR A 164 -6.60 5.87 16.16
N PHE A 165 -7.46 6.70 16.77
CA PHE A 165 -7.29 8.16 16.87
C PHE A 165 -6.74 8.64 18.22
N ALA A 166 -6.37 7.73 19.13
CA ALA A 166 -5.70 8.10 20.38
C ALA A 166 -4.26 8.55 20.08
N TRP A 167 -4.00 9.83 20.25
CA TRP A 167 -2.68 10.48 20.08
C TRP A 167 -2.11 10.87 21.43
#